data_fdf582cb7095fcafaaf03bd9f9e48351
#
_entry.id   fdf582cb7095fcafaaf03bd9f9e48351
#
_cell.length_a   1.000
_cell.length_b   1.000
_cell.length_c   1.000
_cell.angle_alpha   90.00
_cell.angle_beta   90.00
_cell.angle_gamma   90.00
#
_symmetry.space_group_name_H-M   'P 1'
#
loop_
_entity.id
_entity.type
_entity.pdbx_description
1 polymer ?
#
loop_
_entity_poly.entity_id
_entity_poly.type
_entity_poly.pdbx_seq_one_letter_code
_entity_poly.pdbx_strand_id
1 'polypeptide(L)'
;MYSQIKLDGKVDAAEWQNSEKYTLDYEIEPSYNGPAEHKTEAFVKHDDSYLYVAFKAYGNKDYIRAQVRSRDSVRWSNDITIVGIDTYGDGRYYIGFGVNPLGSIHDFKRIGNGEPDSSYNVEFEGEGRLTDFGYEVEMKIPFSSLIFPEVEKQEWKLMFFRKLYNRAQESRYLSHPVI
;
A
#
# COMPACT_ATOMS: atom_id res chain seq x y z
N MET A 1 15.73 14.85 16.38
CA MET A 1 16.30 14.23 15.16
C MET A 1 15.34 13.10 14.81
N TYR A 2 14.60 13.20 13.71
CA TYR A 2 13.71 12.10 13.28
C TYR A 2 14.59 10.96 12.79
N SER A 3 14.33 9.74 13.24
CA SER A 3 14.98 8.55 12.69
C SER A 3 14.63 8.46 11.21
N GLN A 4 15.65 8.39 10.38
CA GLN A 4 15.46 8.18 8.94
C GLN A 4 14.88 6.78 8.73
N ILE A 5 13.83 6.66 7.90
CA ILE A 5 13.28 5.36 7.56
C ILE A 5 14.30 4.57 6.77
N LYS A 6 14.61 3.37 7.26
CA LYS A 6 15.42 2.39 6.57
C LYS A 6 14.48 1.42 5.86
N LEU A 7 14.53 1.41 4.56
CA LEU A 7 13.72 0.49 3.76
C LEU A 7 14.30 -0.93 3.85
N ASP A 8 13.81 -1.73 4.79
CA ASP A 8 14.27 -3.11 5.01
C ASP A 8 13.11 -4.11 5.24
N GLY A 9 11.88 -3.67 4.99
CA GLY A 9 10.67 -4.45 5.15
C GLY A 9 10.26 -4.65 6.61
N LYS A 10 10.86 -3.92 7.56
CA LYS A 10 10.52 -3.98 8.97
C LYS A 10 9.90 -2.67 9.44
N VAL A 11 8.67 -2.71 9.87
CA VAL A 11 8.00 -1.54 10.43
C VAL A 11 8.44 -1.34 11.88
N ASP A 12 9.64 -0.74 12.05
CA ASP A 12 10.23 -0.49 13.36
C ASP A 12 9.51 0.67 14.08
N ALA A 13 9.19 0.47 15.35
CA ALA A 13 8.44 1.46 16.14
C ALA A 13 9.17 2.81 16.27
N ALA A 14 10.50 2.83 16.28
CA ALA A 14 11.28 4.05 16.39
C ALA A 14 11.33 4.83 15.07
N GLU A 15 11.39 4.14 13.95
CA GLU A 15 11.41 4.74 12.61
C GLU A 15 10.03 5.29 12.22
N TRP A 16 8.97 4.55 12.57
CA TRP A 16 7.58 4.89 12.29
C TRP A 16 6.92 5.68 13.43
N GLN A 17 7.69 6.16 14.38
CA GLN A 17 7.21 7.09 15.41
C GLN A 17 6.66 8.36 14.73
N ASN A 18 5.51 8.83 15.21
CA ASN A 18 4.79 10.01 14.70
C ASN A 18 4.29 9.87 13.24
N SER A 19 4.21 8.64 12.70
CA SER A 19 3.47 8.40 11.47
C SER A 19 1.96 8.47 11.72
N GLU A 20 1.21 8.85 10.71
CA GLU A 20 -0.23 8.64 10.72
C GLU A 20 -0.52 7.14 10.60
N LYS A 21 -1.52 6.68 11.34
CA LYS A 21 -1.88 5.27 11.40
C LYS A 21 -3.34 5.06 11.02
N TYR A 22 -3.55 4.10 10.15
CA TYR A 22 -4.86 3.69 9.66
C TYR A 22 -5.07 2.19 9.85
N THR A 23 -6.33 1.78 10.02
CA THR A 23 -6.71 0.36 10.09
C THR A 23 -7.64 0.04 8.91
N LEU A 24 -7.41 -1.10 8.26
CA LEU A 24 -8.29 -1.57 7.20
C LEU A 24 -9.41 -2.40 7.86
N ASP A 25 -10.57 -1.78 8.05
CA ASP A 25 -11.67 -2.35 8.85
C ASP A 25 -12.75 -3.03 8.01
N TYR A 26 -12.73 -2.83 6.68
CA TYR A 26 -13.79 -3.29 5.80
C TYR A 26 -13.28 -4.27 4.75
N GLU A 27 -14.07 -5.28 4.50
CA GLU A 27 -13.93 -6.20 3.39
C GLU A 27 -14.79 -5.75 2.21
N ILE A 28 -14.24 -5.78 1.00
CA ILE A 28 -14.98 -5.47 -0.22
C ILE A 28 -15.26 -6.70 -1.08
N GLU A 29 -14.49 -7.77 -0.89
CA GLU A 29 -14.68 -9.08 -1.51
C GLU A 29 -14.28 -10.18 -0.53
N PRO A 30 -15.06 -11.25 -0.39
CA PRO A 30 -16.31 -11.59 -1.09
C PRO A 30 -17.53 -10.85 -0.57
N SER A 31 -17.47 -10.19 0.59
CA SER A 31 -18.60 -9.42 1.15
C SER A 31 -18.35 -7.92 1.02
N TYR A 32 -19.29 -7.20 0.44
CA TYR A 32 -19.20 -5.75 0.34
C TYR A 32 -19.52 -5.08 1.68
N ASN A 33 -18.60 -4.27 2.21
CA ASN A 33 -18.68 -3.60 3.53
C ASN A 33 -18.82 -4.54 4.73
N GLY A 34 -18.41 -5.79 4.61
CA GLY A 34 -18.27 -6.70 5.75
C GLY A 34 -17.11 -6.27 6.67
N PRO A 35 -17.10 -6.72 7.93
CA PRO A 35 -15.94 -6.50 8.80
C PRO A 35 -14.71 -7.25 8.27
N ALA A 36 -13.56 -6.60 8.34
CA ALA A 36 -12.30 -7.24 7.96
C ALA A 36 -11.97 -8.42 8.88
N GLU A 37 -11.76 -9.60 8.32
CA GLU A 37 -11.42 -10.80 9.10
C GLU A 37 -10.00 -10.73 9.69
N HIS A 38 -9.06 -10.17 8.93
CA HIS A 38 -7.67 -10.05 9.34
C HIS A 38 -7.27 -8.59 9.55
N LYS A 39 -6.73 -8.30 10.72
CA LYS A 39 -6.24 -6.97 11.03
C LYS A 39 -5.14 -6.56 10.03
N THR A 40 -5.24 -5.32 9.54
CA THR A 40 -4.18 -4.69 8.75
C THR A 40 -4.05 -3.24 9.17
N GLU A 41 -2.84 -2.84 9.47
CA GLU A 41 -2.50 -1.46 9.84
C GLU A 41 -1.64 -0.86 8.72
N ALA A 42 -1.97 0.35 8.30
CA ALA A 42 -1.16 1.16 7.40
C ALA A 42 -0.58 2.34 8.17
N PHE A 43 0.63 2.72 7.83
CA PHE A 43 1.37 3.83 8.42
C PHE A 43 1.81 4.74 7.30
N VAL A 44 1.69 6.05 7.50
CA VAL A 44 2.06 7.06 6.51
C VAL A 44 2.94 8.12 7.16
N LYS A 45 3.99 8.49 6.48
CA LYS A 45 4.92 9.53 6.87
C LYS A 45 5.54 10.14 5.61
N HIS A 46 5.97 11.38 5.68
CA HIS A 46 6.68 12.02 4.57
C HIS A 46 7.85 12.87 5.07
N ASP A 47 8.74 13.17 4.17
CA ASP A 47 9.75 14.24 4.28
C ASP A 47 9.61 15.20 3.09
N ASP A 48 10.62 16.00 2.80
CA ASP A 48 10.59 16.98 1.71
C ASP A 48 10.66 16.35 0.30
N SER A 49 10.97 15.07 0.19
CA SER A 49 11.26 14.39 -1.07
C SER A 49 10.44 13.13 -1.31
N TYR A 50 9.98 12.49 -0.24
CA TYR A 50 9.37 11.15 -0.30
C TYR A 50 8.12 11.03 0.55
N LEU A 51 7.16 10.29 0.03
CA LEU A 51 6.10 9.67 0.81
C LEU A 51 6.56 8.25 1.20
N TYR A 52 6.45 7.94 2.48
CA TYR A 52 6.71 6.61 3.03
C TYR A 52 5.40 5.99 3.46
N VAL A 53 5.17 4.76 3.04
CA VAL A 53 3.99 3.99 3.44
C VAL A 53 4.44 2.62 3.93
N ALA A 54 3.91 2.17 5.05
CA ALA A 54 4.17 0.83 5.54
C ALA A 54 2.87 0.12 5.91
N PHE A 55 2.94 -1.21 5.93
CA PHE A 55 1.83 -2.05 6.37
C PHE A 55 2.32 -3.11 7.36
N LYS A 56 1.50 -3.33 8.40
CA LYS A 56 1.52 -4.55 9.21
C LYS A 56 0.28 -5.36 8.88
N ALA A 57 0.46 -6.45 8.19
CA ALA A 57 -0.60 -7.32 7.71
C ALA A 57 -0.63 -8.61 8.54
N TYR A 58 -1.59 -8.70 9.44
CA TYR A 58 -1.74 -9.85 10.35
C TYR A 58 -2.47 -10.98 9.65
N GLY A 59 -2.11 -12.21 10.00
CA GLY A 59 -2.71 -13.43 9.47
C GLY A 59 -1.84 -14.65 9.75
N ASN A 60 -2.38 -15.83 9.49
CA ASN A 60 -1.61 -17.06 9.62
C ASN A 60 -0.60 -17.15 8.46
N LYS A 61 0.69 -17.21 8.79
CA LYS A 61 1.79 -17.29 7.82
C LYS A 61 1.68 -18.49 6.87
N ASP A 62 1.08 -19.58 7.28
CA ASP A 62 0.94 -20.79 6.47
C ASP A 62 -0.04 -20.61 5.30
N TYR A 63 -0.87 -19.58 5.36
CA TYR A 63 -1.83 -19.23 4.31
C TYR A 63 -1.40 -18.02 3.46
N ILE A 64 -0.30 -17.35 3.82
CA ILE A 64 0.25 -16.24 3.05
C ILE A 64 0.90 -16.81 1.78
N ARG A 65 0.42 -16.35 0.64
CA ARG A 65 1.02 -16.69 -0.64
C ARG A 65 1.98 -15.59 -1.08
N ALA A 66 3.25 -15.90 -1.04
CA ALA A 66 4.30 -14.99 -1.44
C ALA A 66 5.29 -15.69 -2.37
N GLN A 67 5.54 -15.10 -3.52
CA GLN A 67 6.55 -15.54 -4.48
C GLN A 67 7.29 -14.32 -5.00
N VAL A 68 8.58 -14.41 -5.18
CA VAL A 68 9.34 -13.38 -5.89
C VAL A 68 8.87 -13.36 -7.35
N ARG A 69 8.50 -12.20 -7.82
CA ARG A 69 7.99 -11.97 -9.17
C ARG A 69 8.69 -10.76 -9.78
N SER A 70 8.70 -10.73 -11.11
CA SER A 70 9.02 -9.50 -11.83
C SER A 70 7.98 -8.42 -11.53
N ARG A 71 8.37 -7.16 -11.67
CA ARG A 71 7.47 -6.01 -11.57
C ARG A 71 6.17 -6.29 -12.33
N ASP A 72 5.05 -5.85 -11.80
CA ASP A 72 3.68 -5.94 -12.34
C ASP A 72 3.10 -7.36 -12.50
N SER A 73 3.89 -8.40 -12.27
CA SER A 73 3.41 -9.79 -12.29
C SER A 73 2.90 -10.28 -10.91
N VAL A 74 2.98 -9.44 -9.88
CA VAL A 74 2.73 -9.79 -8.48
C VAL A 74 1.25 -9.89 -8.15
N ARG A 75 0.46 -8.97 -8.68
CA ARG A 75 -0.88 -8.61 -8.21
C ARG A 75 -1.86 -9.76 -8.07
N TRP A 76 -1.90 -10.67 -9.04
CA TRP A 76 -2.94 -11.68 -9.11
C TRP A 76 -2.59 -13.00 -8.42
N SER A 77 -1.31 -13.26 -8.22
CA SER A 77 -0.81 -14.55 -7.74
C SER A 77 -0.26 -14.54 -6.31
N ASN A 78 -0.28 -13.40 -5.64
CA ASN A 78 0.30 -13.23 -4.31
C ASN A 78 -0.64 -12.46 -3.38
N ASP A 79 -0.39 -12.59 -2.08
CA ASP A 79 -0.81 -11.58 -1.12
C ASP A 79 -0.07 -10.28 -1.45
N ILE A 80 -0.75 -9.16 -1.34
CA ILE A 80 -0.18 -7.84 -1.64
C ILE A 80 -0.87 -6.75 -0.82
N THR A 81 -0.11 -5.78 -0.37
CA THR A 81 -0.64 -4.52 0.14
C THR A 81 -0.41 -3.41 -0.86
N ILE A 82 -1.36 -2.52 -0.99
CA ILE A 82 -1.36 -1.45 -2.00
C ILE A 82 -1.78 -0.14 -1.33
N VAL A 83 -1.09 0.94 -1.66
CA VAL A 83 -1.59 2.30 -1.45
C VAL A 83 -1.98 2.90 -2.79
N GLY A 84 -3.19 3.43 -2.89
CA GLY A 84 -3.64 4.27 -4.00
C GLY A 84 -3.53 5.74 -3.63
N ILE A 85 -2.98 6.55 -4.50
CA ILE A 85 -2.74 7.97 -4.27
C ILE A 85 -3.47 8.80 -5.33
N ASP A 86 -4.45 9.57 -4.91
CA ASP A 86 -5.13 10.59 -5.71
C ASP A 86 -4.60 11.97 -5.30
N THR A 87 -3.68 12.48 -6.07
CA THR A 87 -2.98 13.74 -5.81
C THR A 87 -3.82 14.98 -6.09
N TYR A 88 -4.91 14.87 -6.84
CA TYR A 88 -5.85 15.96 -7.12
C TYR A 88 -7.06 15.95 -6.16
N GLY A 89 -7.27 14.85 -5.44
CA GLY A 89 -8.36 14.71 -4.48
C GLY A 89 -9.77 14.70 -5.11
N ASP A 90 -9.87 14.56 -6.42
CA ASP A 90 -11.13 14.67 -7.17
C ASP A 90 -11.79 13.30 -7.47
N GLY A 91 -11.12 12.21 -7.15
CA GLY A 91 -11.60 10.85 -7.35
C GLY A 91 -11.58 10.36 -8.80
N ARG A 92 -10.99 11.15 -9.72
CA ARG A 92 -10.99 10.81 -11.15
C ARG A 92 -9.95 9.81 -11.52
N TYR A 93 -8.80 9.85 -10.87
CA TYR A 93 -7.76 8.86 -11.06
C TYR A 93 -6.90 8.71 -9.82
N TYR A 94 -6.23 7.59 -9.71
CA TYR A 94 -5.19 7.41 -8.72
C TYR A 94 -4.06 6.52 -9.28
N ILE A 95 -2.88 6.66 -8.69
CA ILE A 95 -1.75 5.77 -8.92
C ILE A 95 -1.69 4.80 -7.76
N GLY A 96 -1.64 3.50 -8.06
CA GLY A 96 -1.50 2.44 -7.07
C GLY A 96 -0.06 1.95 -6.98
N PHE A 97 0.44 1.80 -5.77
CA PHE A 97 1.76 1.22 -5.45
C PHE A 97 1.55 0.01 -4.57
N GLY A 98 2.00 -1.13 -5.01
CA GLY A 98 1.83 -2.39 -4.31
C GLY A 98 3.14 -3.10 -4.05
N VAL A 99 3.24 -3.76 -2.89
CA VAL A 99 4.38 -4.60 -2.53
C VAL A 99 3.87 -5.90 -1.91
N ASN A 100 4.44 -7.02 -2.35
CA ASN A 100 4.11 -8.32 -1.79
C ASN A 100 4.99 -8.64 -0.56
N PRO A 101 4.69 -9.71 0.21
CA PRO A 101 5.47 -10.08 1.39
C PRO A 101 6.96 -10.37 1.16
N LEU A 102 7.43 -10.47 -0.08
CA LEU A 102 8.82 -10.71 -0.45
C LEU A 102 9.46 -9.54 -1.22
N GLY A 103 8.87 -8.34 -1.15
CA GLY A 103 9.43 -7.13 -1.75
C GLY A 103 9.23 -6.99 -3.25
N SER A 104 8.46 -7.87 -3.91
CA SER A 104 8.14 -7.66 -5.32
C SER A 104 7.13 -6.54 -5.48
N ILE A 105 7.46 -5.57 -6.35
CA ILE A 105 6.70 -4.33 -6.54
C ILE A 105 5.73 -4.41 -7.70
N HIS A 106 4.66 -3.62 -7.60
CA HIS A 106 3.62 -3.46 -8.62
C HIS A 106 3.10 -2.03 -8.60
N ASP A 107 2.96 -1.42 -9.76
CA ASP A 107 2.31 -0.14 -9.90
C ASP A 107 1.29 -0.15 -11.03
N PHE A 108 0.36 0.76 -10.96
CA PHE A 108 -0.68 0.92 -11.97
C PHE A 108 -1.33 2.29 -11.85
N LYS A 109 -1.95 2.73 -12.92
CA LYS A 109 -2.85 3.88 -12.93
C LYS A 109 -4.28 3.41 -13.11
N ARG A 110 -5.21 4.00 -12.39
CA ARG A 110 -6.64 3.74 -12.56
C ARG A 110 -7.39 5.04 -12.80
N ILE A 111 -8.25 5.06 -13.82
CA ILE A 111 -9.08 6.22 -14.18
C ILE A 111 -10.54 5.84 -13.93
N GLY A 112 -11.21 6.59 -13.05
CA GLY A 112 -12.60 6.35 -12.65
C GLY A 112 -12.84 4.90 -12.23
N ASN A 113 -13.88 4.28 -12.75
CA ASN A 113 -14.23 2.87 -12.51
C ASN A 113 -13.61 1.91 -13.54
N GLY A 114 -12.68 2.38 -14.38
CA GLY A 114 -12.01 1.56 -15.37
C GLY A 114 -11.08 0.51 -14.77
N GLU A 115 -10.61 -0.42 -15.63
CA GLU A 115 -9.61 -1.40 -15.21
C GLU A 115 -8.26 -0.71 -14.91
N PRO A 116 -7.51 -1.22 -13.94
CA PRO A 116 -6.16 -0.73 -13.67
C PRO A 116 -5.22 -0.95 -14.86
N ASP A 117 -4.55 0.11 -15.29
CA ASP A 117 -3.52 0.06 -16.33
C ASP A 117 -2.15 -0.18 -15.68
N SER A 118 -1.66 -1.42 -15.73
CA SER A 118 -0.37 -1.85 -15.22
C SER A 118 0.79 -1.59 -16.21
N SER A 119 0.54 -0.99 -17.37
CA SER A 119 1.59 -0.52 -18.27
C SER A 119 2.18 0.82 -17.83
N TYR A 120 1.50 1.50 -16.90
CA TYR A 120 1.96 2.74 -16.30
C TYR A 120 3.03 2.43 -15.25
N ASN A 121 4.26 2.83 -15.54
CA ASN A 121 5.41 2.57 -14.67
C ASN A 121 5.95 3.87 -14.08
N VAL A 122 6.10 3.92 -12.76
CA VAL A 122 6.72 5.01 -12.02
C VAL A 122 7.81 4.49 -11.09
N GLU A 123 8.79 5.31 -10.81
CA GLU A 123 9.87 4.95 -9.91
C GLU A 123 9.40 4.95 -8.46
N PHE A 124 9.62 3.86 -7.75
CA PHE A 124 9.49 3.74 -6.31
C PHE A 124 10.25 2.51 -5.80
N GLU A 125 10.51 2.50 -4.51
CA GLU A 125 11.18 1.39 -3.83
C GLU A 125 10.18 0.70 -2.89
N GLY A 126 10.27 -0.62 -2.77
CA GLY A 126 9.43 -1.40 -1.88
C GLY A 126 10.17 -2.62 -1.34
N GLU A 127 10.00 -2.86 -0.05
CA GLU A 127 10.55 -4.02 0.64
C GLU A 127 9.47 -4.75 1.42
N GLY A 128 9.58 -6.05 1.52
CA GLY A 128 8.63 -6.90 2.23
C GLY A 128 9.30 -7.98 3.04
N ARG A 129 8.69 -8.35 4.16
CA ARG A 129 9.22 -9.34 5.09
C ARG A 129 8.12 -10.18 5.69
N LEU A 130 8.26 -11.50 5.60
CA LEU A 130 7.44 -12.45 6.36
C LEU A 130 7.80 -12.40 7.86
N THR A 131 6.78 -12.47 8.70
CA THR A 131 6.88 -12.46 10.17
C THR A 131 6.10 -13.62 10.77
N ASP A 132 6.23 -13.85 12.08
CA ASP A 132 5.44 -14.87 12.78
C ASP A 132 3.95 -14.52 12.90
N PHE A 133 3.61 -13.22 12.78
CA PHE A 133 2.22 -12.75 12.84
C PHE A 133 1.59 -12.47 11.47
N GLY A 134 2.34 -12.65 10.38
CA GLY A 134 1.89 -12.30 9.03
C GLY A 134 3.02 -11.77 8.17
N TYR A 135 2.95 -10.51 7.76
CA TYR A 135 4.03 -9.84 7.04
C TYR A 135 4.03 -8.33 7.26
N GLU A 136 5.17 -7.73 6.99
CA GLU A 136 5.40 -6.30 6.97
C GLU A 136 5.87 -5.86 5.59
N VAL A 137 5.51 -4.64 5.21
CA VAL A 137 5.91 -4.03 3.93
C VAL A 137 6.23 -2.57 4.18
N GLU A 138 7.25 -2.08 3.49
CA GLU A 138 7.60 -0.67 3.42
C GLU A 138 7.72 -0.21 1.98
N MET A 139 7.29 1.01 1.70
CA MET A 139 7.35 1.68 0.40
C MET A 139 7.96 3.06 0.58
N LYS A 140 8.80 3.45 -0.37
CA LYS A 140 9.38 4.78 -0.48
C LYS A 140 9.08 5.33 -1.88
N ILE A 141 8.23 6.34 -1.95
CA ILE A 141 7.67 6.89 -3.18
C ILE A 141 8.19 8.32 -3.35
N PRO A 142 9.04 8.59 -4.36
CA PRO A 142 9.53 9.94 -4.62
C PRO A 142 8.38 10.85 -5.05
N PHE A 143 8.34 12.08 -4.55
CA PHE A 143 7.36 13.06 -5.05
C PHE A 143 7.55 13.38 -6.53
N SER A 144 8.78 13.26 -7.04
CA SER A 144 9.09 13.38 -8.47
C SER A 144 8.41 12.33 -9.36
N SER A 145 7.96 11.22 -8.77
CA SER A 145 7.20 10.17 -9.47
C SER A 145 5.70 10.45 -9.55
N LEU A 146 5.23 11.52 -8.90
CA LEU A 146 3.82 11.88 -8.81
C LEU A 146 3.56 13.18 -9.55
N ILE A 147 2.40 13.26 -10.18
CA ILE A 147 1.89 14.50 -10.79
C ILE A 147 0.84 15.07 -9.85
N PHE A 148 1.03 16.29 -9.39
CA PHE A 148 0.11 16.97 -8.48
C PHE A 148 0.01 18.46 -8.83
N PRO A 149 -1.06 19.16 -8.38
CA PRO A 149 -1.25 20.58 -8.68
C PRO A 149 -0.18 21.44 -7.98
N GLU A 150 0.23 22.53 -8.64
CA GLU A 150 1.13 23.54 -8.04
C GLU A 150 0.35 24.45 -7.08
N VAL A 151 0.16 23.97 -5.85
CA VAL A 151 -0.49 24.72 -4.77
C VAL A 151 0.37 24.72 -3.52
N GLU A 152 0.25 25.75 -2.69
CA GLU A 152 1.06 25.91 -1.49
C GLU A 152 0.84 24.77 -0.47
N LYS A 153 -0.40 24.32 -0.34
CA LYS A 153 -0.78 23.21 0.52
C LYS A 153 -1.33 22.07 -0.32
N GLN A 154 -0.70 20.91 -0.23
CA GLN A 154 -1.16 19.69 -0.89
C GLN A 154 -2.20 18.98 -0.03
N GLU A 155 -3.28 18.52 -0.66
CA GLU A 155 -4.31 17.71 -0.02
C GLU A 155 -4.61 16.50 -0.91
N TRP A 156 -4.09 15.33 -0.55
CA TRP A 156 -4.22 14.11 -1.33
C TRP A 156 -5.21 13.14 -0.69
N LYS A 157 -5.84 12.29 -1.46
CA LYS A 157 -6.61 11.16 -0.95
C LYS A 157 -5.79 9.89 -1.04
N LEU A 158 -5.73 9.17 0.07
CA LEU A 158 -5.08 7.87 0.14
C LEU A 158 -6.11 6.76 0.28
N MET A 159 -5.85 5.65 -0.39
CA MET A 159 -6.63 4.43 -0.31
C MET A 159 -5.69 3.28 0.03
N PHE A 160 -6.05 2.49 1.01
CA PHE A 160 -5.24 1.35 1.42
C PHE A 160 -5.98 0.05 1.13
N PHE A 161 -5.27 -0.90 0.51
CA PHE A 161 -5.81 -2.18 0.12
C PHE A 161 -4.92 -3.30 0.62
N ARG A 162 -5.54 -4.40 0.97
CA ARG A 162 -4.87 -5.68 1.11
C ARG A 162 -5.63 -6.73 0.32
N LYS A 163 -4.95 -7.39 -0.58
CA LYS A 163 -5.42 -8.61 -1.21
C LYS A 163 -4.79 -9.79 -0.52
N LEU A 164 -5.62 -10.71 -0.09
CA LEU A 164 -5.22 -12.02 0.38
C LEU A 164 -5.41 -13.01 -0.77
N TYR A 165 -4.35 -13.66 -1.17
CA TYR A 165 -4.43 -14.79 -2.08
C TYR A 165 -4.62 -16.06 -1.28
N ASN A 166 -5.74 -16.13 -0.62
CA ASN A 166 -6.20 -17.29 0.09
C ASN A 166 -7.32 -17.95 -0.73
N ARG A 167 -7.83 -19.08 -0.27
CA ARG A 167 -8.94 -19.83 -0.87
C ARG A 167 -10.20 -19.01 -1.14
N ALA A 168 -10.37 -17.87 -0.51
CA ALA A 168 -11.52 -17.00 -0.61
C ALA A 168 -11.28 -15.74 -1.46
N GLN A 169 -10.08 -15.46 -1.98
CA GLN A 169 -9.73 -14.24 -2.72
C GLN A 169 -10.23 -12.95 -2.05
N GLU A 170 -10.04 -12.83 -0.77
CA GLU A 170 -10.48 -11.67 -0.01
C GLU A 170 -9.66 -10.42 -0.41
N SER A 171 -10.36 -9.35 -0.75
CA SER A 171 -9.78 -8.02 -0.95
C SER A 171 -10.30 -7.08 0.12
N ARG A 172 -9.43 -6.26 0.72
CA ARG A 172 -9.80 -5.34 1.78
C ARG A 172 -9.41 -3.93 1.45
N TYR A 173 -10.28 -3.02 1.79
CA TYR A 173 -10.27 -1.68 1.27
C TYR A 173 -10.63 -0.65 2.33
N LEU A 174 -9.84 0.39 2.46
CA LEU A 174 -10.21 1.57 3.21
C LEU A 174 -9.87 2.82 2.39
N SER A 175 -10.81 3.72 2.22
CA SER A 175 -10.53 5.05 1.71
C SER A 175 -10.38 6.00 2.89
N HIS A 176 -9.26 6.67 3.01
CA HIS A 176 -9.11 7.80 3.92
C HIS A 176 -8.79 9.08 3.17
N PRO A 177 -9.38 10.18 3.56
CA PRO A 177 -8.97 11.46 3.04
C PRO A 177 -7.70 11.92 3.75
N VAL A 178 -6.70 12.26 2.99
CA VAL A 178 -5.89 13.46 3.11
C VAL A 178 -4.58 13.41 3.88
N ILE A 179 -3.55 13.66 3.16
CA ILE A 179 -2.36 14.36 3.67
C ILE A 179 -2.49 15.84 3.32
#